data_189b8c79531c37583ddd40062a887b0e
#
_entry.id   189b8c79531c37583ddd40062a887b0e
#
_cell.length_a   1.000
_cell.length_b   1.000
_cell.length_c   1.000
_cell.angle_alpha   90.00
_cell.angle_beta   90.00
_cell.angle_gamma   90.00
#
_symmetry.space_group_name_H-M   'P 1'
#
loop_
_entity.id
_entity.type
_entity.pdbx_description
1 polymer ?
#
loop_
_entity_poly.entity_id
_entity_poly.type
_entity_poly.pdbx_seq_one_letter_code
_entity_poly.pdbx_strand_id
1 'polypeptide(L)'
;KKLFQKTCHFFGFVVYYANGVIIMAFCGFSQEMLNGSETVVDNKFLSKFLPEANGDAVKVYLYGLFVCKLEDEKCTLEKFSAELKMEAKDVIDCFKFWDELGIISVISEDPFLVRYLPISSARPKKYNLEKYTEFNKSLQVLIPDRMITTNEYSAYFQLMEEYSIKPEAMLMIVRYCVDLKGTSIG
;
A
#
# COMPACT_ATOMS: atom_id res chain seq x y z
N LYS A 1 -34.43 22.49 14.34
CA LYS A 1 -33.83 21.34 15.05
C LYS A 1 -32.44 21.12 14.46
N LYS A 2 -31.38 21.60 15.14
CA LYS A 2 -30.00 21.30 14.77
C LYS A 2 -29.76 19.82 15.09
N LEU A 3 -29.56 19.00 14.06
CA LEU A 3 -29.05 17.65 14.24
C LEU A 3 -27.61 17.75 14.76
N PHE A 4 -27.39 17.24 15.96
CA PHE A 4 -26.03 17.04 16.49
C PHE A 4 -25.41 15.86 15.73
N GLN A 5 -24.57 16.15 14.78
CA GLN A 5 -23.70 15.20 14.13
C GLN A 5 -22.47 14.98 15.03
N LYS A 6 -22.37 13.82 15.65
CA LYS A 6 -21.15 13.42 16.38
C LYS A 6 -20.21 12.73 15.39
N THR A 7 -19.15 13.41 15.05
CA THR A 7 -18.01 12.81 14.35
C THR A 7 -17.11 12.11 15.35
N CYS A 8 -16.78 10.87 15.09
CA CYS A 8 -15.79 10.13 15.86
C CYS A 8 -14.73 9.59 14.87
N HIS A 9 -13.47 9.93 15.09
CA HIS A 9 -12.37 9.37 14.31
C HIS A 9 -11.99 8.02 14.91
N PHE A 10 -12.29 6.96 14.21
CA PHE A 10 -11.91 5.61 14.60
C PHE A 10 -10.98 5.01 13.53
N PHE A 11 -9.75 4.69 13.89
CA PHE A 11 -8.73 4.13 13.00
C PHE A 11 -8.46 4.92 11.71
N GLY A 12 -8.62 6.26 11.71
CA GLY A 12 -8.37 7.11 10.53
C GLY A 12 -9.52 7.11 9.51
N PHE A 13 -10.70 6.61 9.87
CA PHE A 13 -11.95 6.78 9.12
C PHE A 13 -12.85 7.78 9.84
N VAL A 14 -13.55 8.58 9.05
CA VAL A 14 -14.58 9.48 9.58
C VAL A 14 -15.86 8.67 9.71
N VAL A 15 -16.32 8.48 10.95
CA VAL A 15 -17.54 7.76 11.25
C VAL A 15 -18.63 8.78 11.58
N TYR A 16 -19.72 8.76 10.84
CA TYR A 16 -20.87 9.63 11.05
C TYR A 16 -22.02 8.86 11.69
N TYR A 17 -22.62 9.47 12.71
CA TYR A 17 -23.86 9.00 13.30
C TYR A 17 -25.02 9.84 12.78
N ALA A 18 -25.78 9.32 11.83
CA ALA A 18 -27.03 9.90 11.38
C ALA A 18 -28.16 8.88 11.53
N ASN A 19 -29.21 9.25 12.28
CA ASN A 19 -30.42 8.43 12.47
C ASN A 19 -30.18 6.99 12.98
N GLY A 20 -29.13 6.79 13.81
CA GLY A 20 -28.82 5.47 14.37
C GLY A 20 -28.09 4.53 13.44
N VAL A 21 -27.68 4.98 12.26
CA VAL A 21 -26.89 4.23 11.31
C VAL A 21 -25.44 4.75 11.32
N ILE A 22 -24.48 3.83 11.38
CA ILE A 22 -23.07 4.16 11.23
C ILE A 22 -22.79 4.21 9.72
N ILE A 23 -22.49 5.40 9.21
CA ILE A 23 -22.07 5.59 7.82
C ILE A 23 -20.54 5.72 7.83
N MET A 24 -19.86 4.77 7.23
CA MET A 24 -18.41 4.82 7.02
C MET A 24 -18.12 5.21 5.57
N ALA A 25 -17.20 6.14 5.38
CA ALA A 25 -16.71 6.44 4.04
C ALA A 25 -16.01 5.20 3.46
N PHE A 26 -16.36 4.84 2.22
CA PHE A 26 -15.81 3.70 1.50
C PHE A 26 -14.27 3.75 1.37
N CYS A 27 -13.69 4.93 1.25
CA CYS A 27 -12.24 5.13 1.17
C CYS A 27 -11.80 6.31 2.05
N GLY A 28 -10.55 6.25 2.53
CA GLY A 28 -9.98 7.31 3.36
C GLY A 28 -8.48 7.45 3.18
N PHE A 29 -7.94 8.55 3.67
CA PHE A 29 -6.51 8.78 3.74
C PHE A 29 -5.92 8.31 5.08
N SER A 30 -4.63 7.98 5.07
CA SER A 30 -3.86 8.01 6.32
C SER A 30 -3.73 9.47 6.82
N GLN A 31 -3.48 9.63 8.12
CA GLN A 31 -3.32 10.97 8.73
C GLN A 31 -2.24 11.81 8.02
N GLU A 32 -1.23 11.17 7.46
CA GLU A 32 -0.11 11.81 6.76
C GLU A 32 -0.51 12.42 5.41
N MET A 33 -1.62 11.96 4.82
CA MET A 33 -2.12 12.42 3.51
C MET A 33 -3.20 13.50 3.60
N LEU A 34 -3.69 13.84 4.79
CA LEU A 34 -4.81 14.78 4.97
C LEU A 34 -4.45 16.26 4.77
N ASN A 35 -3.18 16.60 4.54
CA ASN A 35 -2.71 17.96 4.41
C ASN A 35 -2.77 18.42 2.94
N GLY A 36 -3.72 19.32 2.62
CA GLY A 36 -3.81 20.01 1.32
C GLY A 36 -5.21 19.99 0.70
N SER A 37 -5.51 21.02 -0.12
CA SER A 37 -6.79 21.20 -0.83
C SER A 37 -6.81 20.60 -2.24
N GLU A 38 -5.65 20.19 -2.76
CA GLU A 38 -5.47 19.67 -4.13
C GLU A 38 -5.33 18.15 -4.11
N THR A 39 -5.79 17.49 -5.17
CA THR A 39 -5.53 16.07 -5.37
C THR A 39 -4.14 15.94 -5.98
N VAL A 40 -3.13 15.76 -5.13
CA VAL A 40 -1.74 15.61 -5.56
C VAL A 40 -1.46 14.14 -5.85
N VAL A 41 -0.86 13.88 -7.00
CA VAL A 41 -0.37 12.54 -7.39
C VAL A 41 1.14 12.49 -7.17
N ASP A 42 1.61 11.50 -6.41
CA ASP A 42 3.03 11.34 -6.14
C ASP A 42 3.79 11.00 -7.43
N ASN A 43 4.95 11.63 -7.64
CA ASN A 43 5.79 11.39 -8.81
C ASN A 43 6.28 9.93 -8.89
N LYS A 44 6.44 9.23 -7.76
CA LYS A 44 6.75 7.80 -7.76
C LYS A 44 5.60 6.96 -8.31
N PHE A 45 4.34 7.38 -8.10
CA PHE A 45 3.21 6.73 -8.75
C PHE A 45 3.33 6.84 -10.25
N LEU A 46 3.59 8.05 -10.76
CA LEU A 46 3.69 8.30 -12.20
C LEU A 46 4.87 7.59 -12.85
N SER A 47 6.01 7.50 -12.17
CA SER A 47 7.22 6.91 -12.74
C SER A 47 7.33 5.39 -12.57
N LYS A 48 6.79 4.82 -11.49
CA LYS A 48 6.99 3.41 -11.13
C LYS A 48 5.74 2.55 -11.32
N PHE A 49 4.58 3.05 -10.95
CA PHE A 49 3.36 2.24 -10.91
C PHE A 49 2.48 2.42 -12.15
N LEU A 50 2.37 3.65 -12.65
CA LEU A 50 1.52 3.96 -13.79
C LEU A 50 1.94 3.23 -15.09
N PRO A 51 3.24 3.11 -15.45
CA PRO A 51 3.64 2.44 -16.69
C PRO A 51 3.32 0.94 -16.74
N GLU A 52 3.27 0.27 -15.57
CA GLU A 52 3.05 -1.18 -15.45
C GLU A 52 1.58 -1.54 -15.18
N ALA A 53 0.76 -0.57 -14.78
CA ALA A 53 -0.63 -0.80 -14.43
C ALA A 53 -1.56 -0.76 -15.64
N ASN A 54 -2.65 -1.54 -15.58
CA ASN A 54 -3.70 -1.40 -16.58
C ASN A 54 -4.48 -0.08 -16.39
N GLY A 55 -5.10 0.42 -17.47
CA GLY A 55 -5.81 1.71 -17.46
C GLY A 55 -6.95 1.77 -16.43
N ASP A 56 -7.65 0.67 -16.19
CA ASP A 56 -8.76 0.60 -15.25
C ASP A 56 -8.26 0.70 -13.80
N ALA A 57 -7.18 0.03 -13.47
CA ALA A 57 -6.55 0.16 -12.15
C ALA A 57 -6.06 1.59 -11.89
N VAL A 58 -5.44 2.24 -12.89
CA VAL A 58 -5.01 3.65 -12.79
C VAL A 58 -6.22 4.57 -12.60
N LYS A 59 -7.29 4.36 -13.38
CA LYS A 59 -8.53 5.13 -13.30
C LYS A 59 -9.17 5.02 -11.91
N VAL A 60 -9.26 3.80 -11.35
CA VAL A 60 -9.77 3.54 -10.00
C VAL A 60 -8.90 4.22 -8.95
N TYR A 61 -7.58 4.13 -9.06
CA TYR A 61 -6.66 4.76 -8.11
C TYR A 61 -6.82 6.29 -8.08
N LEU A 62 -6.76 6.93 -9.25
CA LEU A 62 -6.83 8.40 -9.35
C LEU A 62 -8.20 8.94 -8.92
N TYR A 63 -9.28 8.29 -9.34
CA TYR A 63 -10.62 8.70 -8.95
C TYR A 63 -10.86 8.50 -7.45
N GLY A 64 -10.35 7.43 -6.87
CA GLY A 64 -10.42 7.21 -5.43
C GLY A 64 -9.63 8.25 -4.63
N LEU A 65 -8.44 8.67 -5.09
CA LEU A 65 -7.71 9.79 -4.48
C LEU A 65 -8.56 11.07 -4.48
N PHE A 66 -9.22 11.36 -5.59
CA PHE A 66 -10.10 12.52 -5.72
C PHE A 66 -11.29 12.45 -4.75
N VAL A 67 -11.99 11.31 -4.70
CA VAL A 67 -13.14 11.10 -3.80
C VAL A 67 -12.72 11.25 -2.34
N CYS A 68 -11.57 10.67 -1.97
CA CYS A 68 -11.04 10.82 -0.61
C CYS A 68 -10.76 12.27 -0.24
N LYS A 69 -10.27 13.09 -1.19
CA LYS A 69 -10.02 14.53 -0.95
C LYS A 69 -11.28 15.37 -0.81
N LEU A 70 -12.36 14.98 -1.48
CA LEU A 70 -13.63 15.67 -1.35
C LEU A 70 -14.34 15.37 -0.02
N GLU A 71 -13.83 14.38 0.74
CA GLU A 71 -14.50 13.90 1.97
C GLU A 71 -15.99 13.58 1.70
N ASP A 72 -16.31 13.04 0.49
CA ASP A 72 -17.68 12.72 0.11
C ASP A 72 -18.18 11.51 0.91
N GLU A 73 -18.79 11.81 2.05
CA GLU A 73 -19.39 10.85 2.98
C GLU A 73 -20.44 9.94 2.36
N LYS A 74 -20.97 10.32 1.20
CA LYS A 74 -22.03 9.60 0.49
C LYS A 74 -21.50 8.72 -0.63
N CYS A 75 -20.18 8.66 -0.82
CA CYS A 75 -19.60 7.81 -1.83
C CYS A 75 -19.58 6.36 -1.35
N THR A 76 -20.55 5.58 -1.83
CA THR A 76 -20.58 4.11 -1.68
C THR A 76 -19.84 3.45 -2.84
N LEU A 77 -19.52 2.15 -2.69
CA LEU A 77 -18.89 1.38 -3.76
C LEU A 77 -19.74 1.37 -5.04
N GLU A 78 -21.07 1.30 -4.92
CA GLU A 78 -21.99 1.30 -6.05
C GLU A 78 -21.95 2.64 -6.81
N LYS A 79 -21.98 3.77 -6.05
CA LYS A 79 -21.88 5.10 -6.67
C LYS A 79 -20.52 5.29 -7.33
N PHE A 80 -19.45 4.88 -6.68
CA PHE A 80 -18.09 4.92 -7.22
C PHE A 80 -17.97 4.13 -8.53
N SER A 81 -18.50 2.92 -8.56
CA SER A 81 -18.50 2.04 -9.72
C SER A 81 -19.34 2.62 -10.87
N ALA A 82 -20.53 3.18 -10.57
CA ALA A 82 -21.40 3.82 -11.54
C ALA A 82 -20.74 5.05 -12.20
N GLU A 83 -20.07 5.90 -11.44
CA GLU A 83 -19.34 7.07 -11.95
C GLU A 83 -18.19 6.66 -12.90
N LEU A 84 -17.49 5.58 -12.57
CA LEU A 84 -16.42 5.05 -13.41
C LEU A 84 -16.95 4.21 -14.59
N LYS A 85 -18.24 3.89 -14.63
CA LYS A 85 -18.87 2.97 -15.60
C LYS A 85 -18.18 1.59 -15.59
N MET A 86 -17.94 1.07 -14.40
CA MET A 86 -17.30 -0.23 -14.15
C MET A 86 -18.19 -1.09 -13.27
N GLU A 87 -18.06 -2.40 -13.34
CA GLU A 87 -18.70 -3.29 -12.38
C GLU A 87 -18.05 -3.18 -11.01
N ALA A 88 -18.82 -3.33 -9.92
CA ALA A 88 -18.29 -3.24 -8.57
C ALA A 88 -17.18 -4.27 -8.30
N LYS A 89 -17.28 -5.45 -8.90
CA LYS A 89 -16.27 -6.50 -8.83
C LYS A 89 -14.94 -6.04 -9.43
N ASP A 90 -14.97 -5.43 -10.62
CA ASP A 90 -13.75 -4.96 -11.29
C ASP A 90 -13.07 -3.85 -10.50
N VAL A 91 -13.86 -2.98 -9.87
CA VAL A 91 -13.34 -1.93 -8.98
C VAL A 91 -12.65 -2.55 -7.75
N ILE A 92 -13.25 -3.58 -7.14
CA ILE A 92 -12.66 -4.31 -6.02
C ILE A 92 -11.34 -4.97 -6.44
N ASP A 93 -11.31 -5.63 -7.61
CA ASP A 93 -10.11 -6.29 -8.13
C ASP A 93 -8.98 -5.28 -8.40
N CYS A 94 -9.31 -4.08 -8.91
CA CYS A 94 -8.37 -2.98 -9.05
C CYS A 94 -7.81 -2.51 -7.70
N PHE A 95 -8.62 -2.40 -6.66
CA PHE A 95 -8.15 -2.04 -5.33
C PHE A 95 -7.28 -3.13 -4.70
N LYS A 96 -7.61 -4.42 -4.90
CA LYS A 96 -6.78 -5.55 -4.45
C LYS A 96 -5.41 -5.55 -5.15
N PHE A 97 -5.36 -5.24 -6.44
CA PHE A 97 -4.10 -5.05 -7.17
C PHE A 97 -3.21 -3.98 -6.51
N TRP A 98 -3.79 -2.84 -6.12
CA TRP A 98 -3.05 -1.78 -5.44
C TRP A 98 -2.66 -2.12 -3.99
N ASP A 99 -3.45 -2.96 -3.31
CA ASP A 99 -3.11 -3.49 -1.97
C ASP A 99 -1.89 -4.43 -2.05
N GLU A 100 -1.82 -5.27 -3.08
CA GLU A 100 -0.65 -6.14 -3.33
C GLU A 100 0.63 -5.33 -3.55
N LEU A 101 0.53 -4.18 -4.23
CA LEU A 101 1.65 -3.25 -4.43
C LEU A 101 1.93 -2.37 -3.21
N GLY A 102 1.07 -2.40 -2.19
CA GLY A 102 1.27 -1.74 -0.90
C GLY A 102 1.05 -0.23 -0.91
N ILE A 103 0.42 0.33 -1.94
CA ILE A 103 0.05 1.77 -2.00
C ILE A 103 -1.38 2.05 -1.56
N ILE A 104 -2.16 0.99 -1.41
CA ILE A 104 -3.48 0.98 -0.77
C ILE A 104 -3.49 -0.13 0.28
N SER A 105 -4.37 -0.06 1.26
CA SER A 105 -4.65 -1.16 2.19
C SER A 105 -6.14 -1.46 2.19
N VAL A 106 -6.52 -2.69 1.83
CA VAL A 106 -7.87 -3.20 2.04
C VAL A 106 -8.04 -3.49 3.53
N ILE A 107 -8.94 -2.77 4.17
CA ILE A 107 -9.18 -2.86 5.62
C ILE A 107 -10.26 -3.90 5.93
N SER A 108 -11.32 -3.95 5.11
CA SER A 108 -12.43 -4.88 5.23
C SER A 108 -12.97 -5.23 3.85
N GLU A 109 -13.46 -6.47 3.71
CA GLU A 109 -14.14 -6.91 2.47
C GLU A 109 -15.67 -6.76 2.56
N ASP A 110 -16.23 -6.74 3.77
CA ASP A 110 -17.66 -6.55 4.01
C ASP A 110 -17.89 -5.72 5.29
N PRO A 111 -18.31 -4.46 5.21
CA PRO A 111 -18.35 -3.64 4.01
C PRO A 111 -16.95 -3.42 3.40
N PHE A 112 -16.86 -3.25 2.08
CA PHE A 112 -15.57 -3.06 1.41
C PHE A 112 -14.99 -1.69 1.76
N LEU A 113 -13.83 -1.69 2.41
CA LEU A 113 -13.16 -0.49 2.90
C LEU A 113 -11.68 -0.49 2.51
N VAL A 114 -11.22 0.61 1.97
CA VAL A 114 -9.83 0.80 1.57
C VAL A 114 -9.21 2.06 2.19
N ARG A 115 -7.90 2.04 2.34
CA ARG A 115 -7.12 3.17 2.82
C ARG A 115 -5.94 3.41 1.89
N TYR A 116 -5.80 4.65 1.40
CA TYR A 116 -4.62 5.08 0.67
C TYR A 116 -3.44 5.26 1.62
N LEU A 117 -2.28 4.78 1.21
CA LEU A 117 -1.03 4.86 1.96
C LEU A 117 -0.06 5.80 1.24
N PRO A 118 0.82 6.51 1.99
CA PRO A 118 1.93 7.22 1.36
C PRO A 118 2.81 6.26 0.57
N ILE A 119 3.18 6.58 -0.65
CA ILE A 119 4.01 5.71 -1.50
C ILE A 119 5.40 5.49 -0.88
N SER A 120 5.88 6.45 -0.06
CA SER A 120 7.10 6.29 0.74
C SER A 120 6.99 5.19 1.82
N SER A 121 5.76 4.90 2.26
CA SER A 121 5.43 3.85 3.23
C SER A 121 4.91 2.58 2.54
N ALA A 122 4.95 2.54 1.19
CA ALA A 122 4.52 1.35 0.45
C ALA A 122 5.16 0.13 1.08
N ARG A 123 4.33 -0.80 1.51
CA ARG A 123 4.81 -2.06 2.09
C ARG A 123 5.73 -2.68 1.06
N PRO A 124 6.86 -3.25 1.47
CA PRO A 124 7.63 -4.05 0.55
C PRO A 124 6.68 -5.09 -0.07
N LYS A 125 6.75 -5.26 -1.40
CA LYS A 125 5.99 -6.32 -2.09
C LYS A 125 6.02 -7.56 -1.21
N LYS A 126 4.89 -8.25 -1.02
CA LYS A 126 4.90 -9.60 -0.44
C LYS A 126 5.65 -10.49 -1.41
N TYR A 127 6.95 -10.61 -1.20
CA TYR A 127 7.78 -11.46 -2.02
C TYR A 127 7.42 -12.92 -1.75
N ASN A 128 7.33 -13.72 -2.80
CA ASN A 128 7.20 -15.16 -2.64
C ASN A 128 8.48 -15.70 -2.00
N LEU A 129 8.42 -15.95 -0.69
CA LEU A 129 9.56 -16.43 0.09
C LEU A 129 10.11 -17.75 -0.44
N GLU A 130 9.27 -18.57 -1.08
CA GLU A 130 9.69 -19.84 -1.67
C GLU A 130 10.69 -19.65 -2.82
N LYS A 131 10.49 -18.61 -3.64
CA LYS A 131 11.41 -18.24 -4.74
C LYS A 131 12.82 -17.94 -4.24
N TYR A 132 12.97 -17.45 -3.03
CA TYR A 132 14.23 -16.99 -2.46
C TYR A 132 14.73 -17.89 -1.30
N THR A 133 14.21 -19.11 -1.16
CA THR A 133 14.54 -20.00 -0.03
C THR A 133 16.04 -20.25 0.11
N GLU A 134 16.74 -20.55 -0.99
CA GLU A 134 18.19 -20.80 -0.98
C GLU A 134 18.98 -19.53 -0.67
N PHE A 135 18.57 -18.39 -1.21
CA PHE A 135 19.14 -17.08 -0.86
C PHE A 135 18.99 -16.79 0.62
N ASN A 136 17.81 -17.00 1.20
CA ASN A 136 17.54 -16.73 2.63
C ASN A 136 18.42 -17.58 3.53
N LYS A 137 18.58 -18.87 3.22
CA LYS A 137 19.49 -19.77 3.96
C LYS A 137 20.94 -19.28 3.89
N SER A 138 21.42 -18.96 2.68
CA SER A 138 22.78 -18.49 2.46
C SER A 138 23.04 -17.15 3.13
N LEU A 139 22.08 -16.24 3.10
CA LEU A 139 22.16 -14.94 3.74
C LEU A 139 22.26 -15.08 5.28
N GLN A 140 21.47 -15.95 5.89
CA GLN A 140 21.52 -16.21 7.32
C GLN A 140 22.87 -16.83 7.75
N VAL A 141 23.50 -17.64 6.92
CA VAL A 141 24.85 -18.18 7.17
C VAL A 141 25.91 -17.08 7.15
N LEU A 142 25.75 -16.07 6.30
CA LEU A 142 26.69 -14.92 6.25
C LEU A 142 26.56 -13.99 7.45
N ILE A 143 25.40 -13.97 8.12
CA ILE A 143 25.14 -13.15 9.29
C ILE A 143 24.72 -14.07 10.46
N PRO A 144 25.64 -14.81 11.07
CA PRO A 144 25.33 -15.82 12.08
C PRO A 144 24.95 -15.22 13.45
N ASP A 145 25.38 -13.97 13.73
CA ASP A 145 25.29 -13.38 15.07
C ASP A 145 23.87 -12.96 15.44
N ARG A 146 22.94 -12.90 14.49
CA ARG A 146 21.55 -12.54 14.72
C ARG A 146 20.60 -13.15 13.68
N MET A 147 19.33 -13.26 14.06
CA MET A 147 18.27 -13.62 13.12
C MET A 147 17.94 -12.41 12.22
N ILE A 148 17.85 -12.68 10.91
CA ILE A 148 17.43 -11.69 9.93
C ILE A 148 15.88 -11.62 9.94
N THR A 149 15.35 -10.42 10.05
CA THR A 149 13.90 -10.19 10.11
C THR A 149 13.27 -10.29 8.73
N THR A 150 11.95 -10.54 8.68
CA THR A 150 11.18 -10.57 7.42
C THR A 150 11.28 -9.27 6.65
N ASN A 151 11.33 -8.13 7.34
CA ASN A 151 11.49 -6.82 6.71
C ASN A 151 12.85 -6.66 6.04
N GLU A 152 13.91 -7.17 6.67
CA GLU A 152 15.26 -7.14 6.09
C GLU A 152 15.35 -8.04 4.85
N TYR A 153 14.77 -9.25 4.88
CA TYR A 153 14.67 -10.09 3.69
C TYR A 153 13.94 -9.36 2.55
N SER A 154 12.83 -8.70 2.87
CA SER A 154 12.06 -7.94 1.88
C SER A 154 12.86 -6.79 1.28
N ALA A 155 13.72 -6.11 2.07
CA ALA A 155 14.61 -5.06 1.56
C ALA A 155 15.65 -5.62 0.58
N TYR A 156 16.24 -6.79 0.85
CA TYR A 156 17.15 -7.45 -0.10
C TYR A 156 16.44 -7.84 -1.40
N PHE A 157 15.22 -8.37 -1.32
CA PHE A 157 14.44 -8.74 -2.50
C PHE A 157 14.10 -7.50 -3.33
N GLN A 158 13.72 -6.40 -2.69
CA GLN A 158 13.46 -5.14 -3.36
C GLN A 158 14.69 -4.64 -4.12
N LEU A 159 15.87 -4.64 -3.51
CA LEU A 159 17.11 -4.25 -4.16
C LEU A 159 17.44 -5.15 -5.35
N MET A 160 17.28 -6.47 -5.19
CA MET A 160 17.55 -7.42 -6.26
C MET A 160 16.62 -7.20 -7.45
N GLU A 161 15.34 -6.92 -7.24
CA GLU A 161 14.39 -6.66 -8.32
C GLU A 161 14.61 -5.27 -8.94
N GLU A 162 14.77 -4.23 -8.12
CA GLU A 162 14.93 -2.84 -8.58
C GLU A 162 16.17 -2.63 -9.44
N TYR A 163 17.29 -3.28 -9.07
CA TYR A 163 18.56 -3.16 -9.77
C TYR A 163 18.90 -4.38 -10.63
N SER A 164 17.95 -5.32 -10.79
CA SER A 164 18.16 -6.57 -11.54
C SER A 164 19.40 -7.37 -11.07
N ILE A 165 19.65 -7.36 -9.75
CA ILE A 165 20.79 -8.06 -9.15
C ILE A 165 20.42 -9.53 -8.94
N LYS A 166 21.27 -10.44 -9.43
CA LYS A 166 21.09 -11.87 -9.17
C LYS A 166 21.33 -12.20 -7.70
N PRO A 167 20.62 -13.22 -7.12
CA PRO A 167 20.82 -13.63 -5.73
C PRO A 167 22.27 -13.89 -5.35
N GLU A 168 23.04 -14.54 -6.23
CA GLU A 168 24.46 -14.85 -5.99
C GLU A 168 25.31 -13.57 -5.89
N ALA A 169 25.04 -12.58 -6.75
CA ALA A 169 25.74 -11.29 -6.71
C ALA A 169 25.37 -10.51 -5.43
N MET A 170 24.11 -10.57 -4.99
CA MET A 170 23.70 -9.95 -3.73
C MET A 170 24.42 -10.58 -2.53
N LEU A 171 24.56 -11.91 -2.49
CA LEU A 171 25.32 -12.59 -1.42
C LEU A 171 26.79 -12.16 -1.42
N MET A 172 27.42 -11.94 -2.58
CA MET A 172 28.78 -11.42 -2.66
C MET A 172 28.89 -10.00 -2.10
N ILE A 173 27.92 -9.14 -2.40
CA ILE A 173 27.86 -7.77 -1.85
C ILE A 173 27.74 -7.81 -0.34
N VAL A 174 26.82 -8.63 0.18
CA VAL A 174 26.62 -8.77 1.64
C VAL A 174 27.89 -9.28 2.31
N ARG A 175 28.51 -10.33 1.75
CA ARG A 175 29.79 -10.88 2.27
C ARG A 175 30.86 -9.80 2.34
N TYR A 176 31.01 -9.03 1.29
CA TYR A 176 31.98 -7.91 1.28
C TYR A 176 31.69 -6.88 2.37
N CYS A 177 30.41 -6.53 2.58
CA CYS A 177 30.01 -5.60 3.65
C CYS A 177 30.27 -6.16 5.05
N VAL A 178 30.02 -7.45 5.26
CA VAL A 178 30.26 -8.14 6.54
C VAL A 178 31.77 -8.19 6.83
N ASP A 179 32.57 -8.53 5.85
CA ASP A 179 34.03 -8.60 5.97
C ASP A 179 34.67 -7.22 6.28
N LEU A 180 34.06 -6.12 5.76
CA LEU A 180 34.57 -4.76 5.99
C LEU A 180 34.08 -4.12 7.30
N LYS A 181 32.85 -4.37 7.73
CA LYS A 181 32.20 -3.64 8.83
C LYS A 181 31.84 -4.51 10.04
N GLY A 182 32.06 -5.82 9.94
CA GLY A 182 31.45 -6.76 10.89
C GLY A 182 29.97 -6.94 10.65
N THR A 183 29.32 -7.79 11.47
CA THR A 183 27.93 -8.19 11.31
C THR A 183 26.89 -7.10 11.68
N SER A 184 27.31 -5.96 12.20
CA SER A 184 26.43 -4.83 12.51
C SER A 184 26.27 -3.92 11.29
N ILE A 185 25.25 -4.20 10.49
CA ILE A 185 24.70 -3.24 9.53
C ILE A 185 23.73 -2.37 10.33
N GLY A 186 24.20 -1.19 10.78
CA GLY A 186 23.39 -0.16 11.37
C GLY A 186 22.70 0.68 10.33
#